data_39c02d0452d896f10d2aa2cccdf132f9
#
_entry.id   39c02d0452d896f10d2aa2cccdf132f9
#
_cell.length_a   1.000
_cell.length_b   1.000
_cell.length_c   1.000
_cell.angle_alpha   90.00
_cell.angle_beta   90.00
_cell.angle_gamma   90.00
#
_symmetry.space_group_name_H-M   'P 1'
#
loop_
_entity.id
_entity.type
_entity.pdbx_description
1 polymer ?
#
loop_
_entity_poly.entity_id
_entity_poly.type
_entity_poly.pdbx_seq_one_letter_code
_entity_poly.pdbx_strand_id
1 'polypeptide(L)'
;VQAATSDDAKTEGYDALTDAGLLTRTTAEKKVFIIASKQVNNYDLSPQGRTDWTADPAQPGYGNFCYGHRSVDSIVSFVNSVNSSGAKTAAVSYSYTLADVPAWAKSDEMKTAFPSLGTKLESNQAQDSLVMNGQNWQLTK
;
A
#
# COMPACT_ATOMS: atom_id res chain seq x y z
N VAL A 1 6.68 -15.53 2.21
CA VAL A 1 7.83 -14.89 2.89
C VAL A 1 8.23 -15.72 4.11
N GLN A 2 9.51 -15.75 4.44
CA GLN A 2 10.05 -16.48 5.59
C GLN A 2 10.83 -15.53 6.50
N ALA A 3 10.53 -15.54 7.80
CA ALA A 3 11.27 -14.79 8.81
C ALA A 3 11.61 -15.68 10.00
N ALA A 4 12.72 -15.39 10.69
CA ALA A 4 13.06 -16.07 11.93
C ALA A 4 12.07 -15.66 13.03
N THR A 5 11.62 -16.61 13.85
CA THR A 5 10.68 -16.33 14.96
C THR A 5 11.24 -15.37 16.01
N SER A 6 12.57 -15.25 16.09
CA SER A 6 13.28 -14.35 17.01
C SER A 6 13.61 -12.98 16.42
N ASP A 7 13.11 -12.65 15.22
CA ASP A 7 13.39 -11.38 14.55
C ASP A 7 12.10 -10.53 14.57
N ASP A 8 11.80 -9.96 15.74
CA ASP A 8 10.58 -9.20 15.98
C ASP A 8 10.41 -8.04 14.98
N ALA A 9 11.51 -7.37 14.63
CA ALA A 9 11.48 -6.27 13.67
C ALA A 9 11.02 -6.70 12.26
N LYS A 10 11.24 -7.97 11.88
CA LYS A 10 10.75 -8.51 10.61
C LYS A 10 9.39 -9.16 10.72
N THR A 11 9.03 -9.68 11.89
CA THR A 11 7.77 -10.40 12.07
C THR A 11 6.59 -9.49 12.40
N GLU A 12 6.81 -8.36 13.08
CA GLU A 12 5.76 -7.45 13.54
C GLU A 12 4.76 -7.06 12.44
N GLY A 13 5.24 -6.60 11.29
CA GLY A 13 4.37 -6.24 10.17
C GLY A 13 3.64 -7.44 9.56
N TYR A 14 4.29 -8.61 9.46
CA TYR A 14 3.67 -9.82 8.95
C TYR A 14 2.65 -10.42 9.94
N ASP A 15 2.91 -10.30 11.23
CA ASP A 15 2.00 -10.75 12.28
C ASP A 15 0.75 -9.88 12.30
N ALA A 16 0.88 -8.55 12.24
CA ALA A 16 -0.26 -7.64 12.10
C ALA A 16 -1.11 -7.94 10.85
N LEU A 17 -0.48 -8.23 9.69
CA LEU A 17 -1.19 -8.64 8.49
C LEU A 17 -1.86 -10.01 8.64
N THR A 18 -1.29 -10.91 9.46
CA THR A 18 -1.89 -12.22 9.76
C THR A 18 -3.13 -12.06 10.65
N ASP A 19 -3.04 -11.24 11.69
CA ASP A 19 -4.13 -10.95 12.61
C ASP A 19 -5.25 -10.16 11.92
N ALA A 20 -4.89 -9.34 10.93
CA ALA A 20 -5.83 -8.70 10.00
C ALA A 20 -6.49 -9.68 9.00
N GLY A 21 -6.09 -10.95 8.97
CA GLY A 21 -6.64 -11.97 8.08
C GLY A 21 -6.11 -11.93 6.64
N LEU A 22 -5.12 -11.11 6.35
CA LEU A 22 -4.54 -10.96 5.01
C LEU A 22 -3.47 -12.01 4.70
N LEU A 23 -2.78 -12.48 5.73
CA LEU A 23 -1.79 -13.55 5.62
C LEU A 23 -2.19 -14.76 6.46
N THR A 24 -1.59 -15.88 6.15
CA THR A 24 -1.54 -17.08 7.00
C THR A 24 -0.10 -17.28 7.47
N ARG A 25 0.06 -17.78 8.70
CA ARG A 25 1.36 -18.07 9.30
C ARG A 25 1.48 -19.54 9.63
N THR A 26 2.59 -20.15 9.27
CA THR A 26 2.97 -21.51 9.70
C THR A 26 4.39 -21.49 10.23
N THR A 27 4.61 -22.13 11.39
CA THR A 27 5.94 -22.26 11.97
C THR A 27 6.59 -23.55 11.54
N ALA A 28 7.85 -23.51 11.16
CA ALA A 28 8.65 -24.66 10.74
C ALA A 28 10.08 -24.58 11.30
N GLU A 29 10.74 -25.72 11.37
CA GLU A 29 12.19 -25.78 11.65
C GLU A 29 12.97 -25.72 10.36
N LYS A 30 13.95 -24.82 10.29
CA LYS A 30 14.91 -24.74 9.20
C LYS A 30 16.28 -25.18 9.70
N LYS A 31 16.83 -26.22 9.11
CA LYS A 31 18.22 -26.62 9.37
C LYS A 31 19.16 -25.54 8.83
N VAL A 32 20.05 -25.06 9.69
CA VAL A 32 21.06 -24.04 9.35
C VAL A 32 22.43 -24.71 9.14
N PHE A 33 22.74 -25.73 9.96
CA PHE A 33 23.92 -26.59 9.86
C PHE A 33 23.53 -28.02 10.22
N ILE A 34 24.49 -28.95 10.11
CA ILE A 34 24.28 -30.38 10.39
C ILE A 34 23.69 -30.63 11.79
N ILE A 35 24.01 -29.77 12.76
CA ILE A 35 23.65 -29.90 14.17
C ILE A 35 22.83 -28.75 14.74
N ALA A 36 22.43 -27.76 13.89
CA ALA A 36 21.68 -26.61 14.34
C ALA A 36 20.40 -26.42 13.51
N SER A 37 19.28 -26.19 14.19
CA SER A 37 18.01 -25.79 13.59
C SER A 37 17.57 -24.43 14.14
N LYS A 38 16.83 -23.70 13.33
CA LYS A 38 16.23 -22.42 13.67
C LYS A 38 14.73 -22.48 13.37
N GLN A 39 13.93 -21.99 14.31
CA GLN A 39 12.50 -21.82 14.04
C GLN A 39 12.27 -20.63 13.12
N VAL A 40 11.40 -20.81 12.14
CA VAL A 40 11.03 -19.79 11.17
C VAL A 40 9.52 -19.76 10.99
N ASN A 41 8.96 -18.57 10.82
CA ASN A 41 7.61 -18.37 10.38
C ASN A 41 7.58 -18.23 8.85
N ASN A 42 6.68 -18.97 8.22
CA ASN A 42 6.37 -18.83 6.81
C ASN A 42 5.03 -18.08 6.70
N TYR A 43 5.01 -17.01 5.93
CA TYR A 43 3.85 -16.18 5.68
C TYR A 43 3.43 -16.30 4.23
N ASP A 44 2.18 -16.63 3.99
CA ASP A 44 1.55 -16.74 2.68
C ASP A 44 0.26 -15.94 2.63
N LEU A 45 -0.17 -15.56 1.42
CA LEU A 45 -1.44 -14.86 1.25
C LEU A 45 -2.59 -15.77 1.68
N SER A 46 -3.46 -15.26 2.55
CA SER A 46 -4.75 -15.90 2.84
C SER A 46 -5.69 -15.82 1.63
N PRO A 47 -6.84 -16.51 1.61
CA PRO A 47 -7.87 -16.30 0.61
C PRO A 47 -8.33 -14.82 0.51
N GLN A 48 -8.54 -14.15 1.65
CA GLN A 48 -8.87 -12.73 1.72
C GLN A 48 -7.72 -11.87 1.19
N GLY A 49 -6.50 -12.16 1.65
CA GLY A 49 -5.32 -11.41 1.22
C GLY A 49 -5.08 -11.48 -0.29
N ARG A 50 -5.42 -12.59 -0.95
CA ARG A 50 -5.33 -12.72 -2.43
C ARG A 50 -6.30 -11.79 -3.15
N THR A 51 -7.45 -11.49 -2.56
CA THR A 51 -8.44 -10.57 -3.13
C THR A 51 -7.96 -9.12 -3.05
N ASP A 52 -7.32 -8.75 -1.94
CA ASP A 52 -6.91 -7.38 -1.65
C ASP A 52 -5.48 -7.07 -2.11
N TRP A 53 -4.74 -8.10 -2.57
CA TRP A 53 -3.35 -7.97 -2.99
C TRP A 53 -3.22 -7.66 -4.48
N THR A 54 -2.35 -6.70 -4.80
CA THR A 54 -1.99 -6.36 -6.18
C THR A 54 -0.49 -6.55 -6.36
N ALA A 55 -0.10 -7.34 -7.36
CA ALA A 55 1.31 -7.56 -7.69
C ALA A 55 1.98 -6.26 -8.14
N ASP A 56 3.23 -6.06 -7.71
CA ASP A 56 4.05 -4.98 -8.22
C ASP A 56 4.68 -5.40 -9.57
N PRO A 57 4.31 -4.75 -10.68
CA PRO A 57 4.86 -5.12 -12.00
C PRO A 57 6.36 -4.83 -12.12
N ALA A 58 6.89 -3.92 -11.31
CA ALA A 58 8.31 -3.56 -11.31
C ALA A 58 9.16 -4.49 -10.45
N GLN A 59 8.55 -5.23 -9.51
CA GLN A 59 9.25 -6.10 -8.57
C GLN A 59 8.56 -7.48 -8.51
N PRO A 60 8.92 -8.43 -9.36
CA PRO A 60 8.35 -9.77 -9.33
C PRO A 60 8.45 -10.44 -7.95
N GLY A 61 7.34 -10.97 -7.44
CA GLY A 61 7.23 -11.57 -6.11
C GLY A 61 6.89 -10.59 -4.99
N TYR A 62 6.81 -9.30 -5.29
CA TYR A 62 6.33 -8.27 -4.37
C TYR A 62 4.95 -7.77 -4.80
N GLY A 63 4.27 -7.08 -3.89
CA GLY A 63 2.97 -6.48 -4.14
C GLY A 63 2.48 -5.70 -2.93
N ASN A 64 1.31 -5.12 -3.08
CA ASN A 64 0.71 -4.21 -2.11
C ASN A 64 -0.71 -4.64 -1.79
N PHE A 65 -1.13 -4.46 -0.55
CA PHE A 65 -2.53 -4.53 -0.16
C PHE A 65 -3.17 -3.16 -0.39
N CYS A 66 -4.26 -3.14 -1.16
CA CYS A 66 -5.03 -1.93 -1.41
C CYS A 66 -5.98 -1.69 -0.24
N TYR A 67 -5.92 -0.50 0.35
CA TYR A 67 -6.73 -0.13 1.54
C TYR A 67 -7.64 1.08 1.29
N GLY A 68 -8.18 1.19 0.09
CA GLY A 68 -9.10 2.24 -0.30
C GLY A 68 -8.64 3.03 -1.52
N HIS A 69 -9.42 4.02 -1.89
CA HIS A 69 -9.10 4.92 -2.99
C HIS A 69 -9.30 6.39 -2.58
N ARG A 70 -8.64 7.31 -3.28
CA ARG A 70 -8.80 8.74 -3.04
C ARG A 70 -10.14 9.21 -3.54
N SER A 71 -10.92 9.84 -2.67
CA SER A 71 -12.10 10.62 -3.01
C SER A 71 -11.75 12.10 -2.88
N VAL A 72 -11.83 12.86 -3.97
CA VAL A 72 -11.49 14.30 -3.97
C VAL A 72 -12.60 15.05 -3.26
N ASP A 73 -12.24 15.79 -2.21
CA ASP A 73 -13.17 16.61 -1.44
C ASP A 73 -13.28 18.01 -2.05
N SER A 74 -12.16 18.64 -2.40
CA SER A 74 -12.14 19.97 -3.00
C SER A 74 -10.85 20.23 -3.79
N ILE A 75 -10.96 21.07 -4.80
CA ILE A 75 -9.80 21.63 -5.50
C ILE A 75 -9.31 22.84 -4.69
N VAL A 76 -8.05 22.81 -4.28
CA VAL A 76 -7.39 23.87 -3.53
C VAL A 76 -6.87 24.95 -4.48
N SER A 77 -6.18 24.51 -5.54
CA SER A 77 -5.66 25.43 -6.58
C SER A 77 -5.38 24.66 -7.87
N PHE A 78 -5.31 25.40 -8.97
CA PHE A 78 -4.82 24.88 -10.24
C PHE A 78 -4.01 25.92 -10.98
N VAL A 79 -3.01 25.48 -11.72
CA VAL A 79 -2.16 26.32 -12.57
C VAL A 79 -2.14 25.74 -13.98
N ASN A 80 -2.67 26.51 -14.93
CA ASN A 80 -2.64 26.13 -16.34
C ASN A 80 -1.28 26.47 -16.96
N SER A 81 -0.82 25.61 -17.85
CA SER A 81 0.41 25.78 -18.62
C SER A 81 0.28 25.15 -20.00
N VAL A 82 1.31 25.25 -20.80
CA VAL A 82 1.44 24.56 -22.09
C VAL A 82 2.78 23.84 -22.09
N ASN A 83 2.77 22.55 -22.40
CA ASN A 83 4.01 21.77 -22.46
C ASN A 83 4.80 22.04 -23.76
N SER A 84 5.99 21.45 -23.86
CA SER A 84 6.89 21.64 -25.03
C SER A 84 6.31 21.16 -26.37
N SER A 85 5.29 20.27 -26.32
CA SER A 85 4.56 19.81 -27.53
C SER A 85 3.35 20.65 -27.89
N GLY A 86 3.09 21.76 -27.15
CA GLY A 86 1.95 22.65 -27.36
C GLY A 86 0.63 22.18 -26.76
N ALA A 87 0.62 21.07 -25.99
CA ALA A 87 -0.57 20.59 -25.32
C ALA A 87 -0.83 21.39 -24.03
N LYS A 88 -2.10 21.71 -23.78
CA LYS A 88 -2.51 22.35 -22.52
C LYS A 88 -2.34 21.38 -21.35
N THR A 89 -1.74 21.85 -20.28
CA THR A 89 -1.51 21.12 -19.04
C THR A 89 -2.07 21.90 -17.86
N ALA A 90 -2.37 21.20 -16.77
CA ALA A 90 -2.72 21.82 -15.50
C ALA A 90 -2.07 21.06 -14.34
N ALA A 91 -1.43 21.79 -13.44
CA ALA A 91 -1.05 21.28 -12.12
C ALA A 91 -2.21 21.58 -11.16
N VAL A 92 -2.78 20.55 -10.57
CA VAL A 92 -3.96 20.64 -9.70
C VAL A 92 -3.60 20.17 -8.31
N SER A 93 -3.78 21.06 -7.31
CA SER A 93 -3.69 20.73 -5.89
C SER A 93 -5.10 20.54 -5.35
N TYR A 94 -5.31 19.45 -4.61
CA TYR A 94 -6.62 19.09 -4.08
C TYR A 94 -6.51 18.46 -2.69
N SER A 95 -7.59 18.59 -1.93
CA SER A 95 -7.79 17.79 -0.72
C SER A 95 -8.56 16.52 -1.04
N TYR A 96 -8.26 15.45 -0.34
CA TYR A 96 -8.94 14.18 -0.50
C TYR A 96 -9.06 13.44 0.82
N THR A 97 -10.06 12.58 0.91
CA THR A 97 -10.19 11.53 1.92
C THR A 97 -10.09 10.16 1.25
N LEU A 98 -9.77 9.13 2.03
CA LEU A 98 -9.82 7.76 1.55
C LEU A 98 -11.22 7.20 1.72
N ALA A 99 -11.81 6.77 0.60
CA ALA A 99 -13.08 6.05 0.56
C ALA A 99 -12.85 4.53 0.52
N ASP A 100 -13.87 3.77 0.93
CA ASP A 100 -13.91 2.29 0.93
C ASP A 100 -12.74 1.65 1.71
N VAL A 101 -12.33 2.29 2.79
CA VAL A 101 -11.26 1.79 3.64
C VAL A 101 -11.75 0.57 4.42
N PRO A 102 -11.15 -0.62 4.22
CA PRO A 102 -11.55 -1.84 4.89
C PRO A 102 -11.27 -1.77 6.40
N ALA A 103 -12.01 -2.58 7.17
CA ALA A 103 -11.89 -2.57 8.62
C ALA A 103 -10.48 -2.92 9.11
N TRP A 104 -9.80 -3.84 8.45
CA TRP A 104 -8.44 -4.25 8.81
C TRP A 104 -7.44 -3.08 8.76
N ALA A 105 -7.58 -2.15 7.81
CA ALA A 105 -6.68 -1.01 7.69
C ALA A 105 -6.89 0.04 8.79
N LYS A 106 -8.04 0.00 9.49
CA LYS A 106 -8.40 0.95 10.55
C LYS A 106 -7.99 0.47 11.95
N SER A 107 -7.55 -0.78 12.10
CA SER A 107 -7.19 -1.34 13.40
C SER A 107 -5.97 -0.65 14.00
N ASP A 108 -5.92 -0.55 15.32
CA ASP A 108 -4.81 0.09 16.03
C ASP A 108 -3.51 -0.71 15.86
N GLU A 109 -3.63 -2.03 15.74
CA GLU A 109 -2.51 -2.93 15.50
C GLU A 109 -1.86 -2.65 14.13
N MET A 110 -2.66 -2.52 13.07
CA MET A 110 -2.15 -2.16 11.74
C MET A 110 -1.52 -0.77 11.72
N LYS A 111 -2.08 0.21 12.44
CA LYS A 111 -1.49 1.55 12.56
C LYS A 111 -0.19 1.54 13.35
N THR A 112 -0.05 0.66 14.32
CA THR A 112 1.17 0.48 15.11
C THR A 112 2.26 -0.16 14.26
N ALA A 113 1.95 -1.26 13.58
CA ALA A 113 2.90 -1.97 12.71
C ALA A 113 3.27 -1.16 11.45
N PHE A 114 2.34 -0.30 10.97
CA PHE A 114 2.53 0.56 9.79
C PHE A 114 2.15 2.02 10.10
N PRO A 115 3.00 2.79 10.79
CA PRO A 115 2.66 4.15 11.25
C PRO A 115 2.22 5.11 10.13
N SER A 116 2.77 4.94 8.92
CA SER A 116 2.37 5.74 7.75
C SER A 116 0.92 5.51 7.32
N LEU A 117 0.33 4.37 7.67
CA LEU A 117 -1.08 4.06 7.38
C LEU A 117 -2.00 4.99 8.15
N GLY A 118 -1.74 5.18 9.47
CA GLY A 118 -2.52 6.08 10.31
C GLY A 118 -2.60 7.50 9.72
N THR A 119 -1.44 8.06 9.35
CA THR A 119 -1.36 9.39 8.75
C THR A 119 -2.12 9.50 7.42
N LYS A 120 -2.05 8.45 6.60
CA LYS A 120 -2.72 8.43 5.28
C LYS A 120 -4.24 8.24 5.35
N LEU A 121 -4.76 7.73 6.46
CA LEU A 121 -6.21 7.58 6.68
C LEU A 121 -6.90 8.90 7.05
N GLU A 122 -6.15 9.92 7.41
CA GLU A 122 -6.67 11.26 7.67
C GLU A 122 -6.90 12.03 6.36
N SER A 123 -7.56 13.20 6.44
CA SER A 123 -7.70 14.09 5.30
C SER A 123 -6.33 14.59 4.85
N ASN A 124 -6.04 14.48 3.56
CA ASN A 124 -4.74 14.77 2.99
C ASN A 124 -4.86 15.72 1.80
N GLN A 125 -3.73 16.29 1.41
CA GLN A 125 -3.57 17.06 0.19
C GLN A 125 -2.67 16.33 -0.79
N ALA A 126 -2.96 16.45 -2.07
CA ALA A 126 -2.15 15.93 -3.15
C ALA A 126 -2.09 16.92 -4.31
N GLN A 127 -1.11 16.69 -5.16
CA GLN A 127 -0.96 17.43 -6.41
C GLN A 127 -0.78 16.44 -7.56
N ASP A 128 -1.55 16.63 -8.61
CA ASP A 128 -1.43 15.85 -9.84
C ASP A 128 -1.33 16.77 -11.05
N SER A 129 -0.70 16.25 -12.09
CA SER A 129 -0.58 16.93 -13.38
C SER A 129 -1.55 16.33 -14.37
N LEU A 130 -2.29 17.19 -15.06
CA LEU A 130 -3.24 16.84 -16.09
C LEU A 130 -2.75 17.33 -17.45
N VAL A 131 -3.09 16.60 -18.50
CA VAL A 131 -2.90 17.02 -19.90
C VAL A 131 -4.23 16.98 -20.62
N MET A 132 -4.49 17.97 -21.46
CA MET A 132 -5.70 18.00 -22.27
C MET A 132 -5.50 17.15 -23.52
N ASN A 133 -6.36 16.14 -23.67
CA ASN A 133 -6.45 15.31 -24.86
C ASN A 133 -7.82 15.50 -25.51
N GLY A 134 -7.84 16.22 -26.63
CA GLY A 134 -9.09 16.67 -27.25
C GLY A 134 -9.84 17.64 -26.34
N GLN A 135 -10.99 17.23 -25.81
CA GLN A 135 -11.82 18.02 -24.88
C GLN A 135 -11.76 17.52 -23.43
N ASN A 136 -10.96 16.49 -23.15
CA ASN A 136 -10.91 15.85 -21.84
C ASN A 136 -9.54 16.01 -21.18
N TRP A 137 -9.54 16.29 -19.88
CA TRP A 137 -8.35 16.26 -19.05
C TRP A 137 -8.04 14.81 -18.64
N GLN A 138 -6.76 14.45 -18.72
CA GLN A 138 -6.25 13.13 -18.34
C GLN A 138 -5.05 13.28 -17.41
N LEU A 139 -4.90 12.38 -16.46
CA LEU A 139 -3.70 12.33 -15.61
C LEU A 139 -2.48 12.03 -16.47
N THR A 140 -1.42 12.81 -16.27
CA THR A 140 -0.10 12.46 -16.81
C THR A 140 0.46 11.30 -15.98
N LYS A 141 0.79 10.20 -16.66
CA LYS A 141 1.49 9.07 -16.05
C LYS A 141 2.96 9.37 -15.88
#